data_51e8f16b888641f084696739b8c88de4
#
_entry.id   51e8f16b888641f084696739b8c88de4
#
_cell.length_a   1.000
_cell.length_b   1.000
_cell.length_c   1.000
_cell.angle_alpha   90.00
_cell.angle_beta   90.00
_cell.angle_gamma   90.00
#
_symmetry.space_group_name_H-M   'P 1'
#
loop_
_entity.id
_entity.type
_entity.pdbx_description
1 polymer ?
#
loop_
_entity_poly.entity_id
_entity_poly.type
_entity_poly.pdbx_seq_one_letter_code
_entity_poly.pdbx_strand_id
1 'polypeptide(L)'
;MDLEEIRNEVKKAVEKARETCPLVPSITNTVTINLVANAQLASGGSAAMVYLPDEGEGIGAICQAFYINMGTLLPVYAETLPRTARALQAHHKPWVLDPVGIGLGGLRTVLLKEFRETPPTIVRGNASEIIGLANLWGLDAGIKKEGGRGVDSVDTVDSAIPAAKSLASFIHGAVAVSGEKDIVTDGNRVIRSFGGSILFTKVTGSGCSLGGVTAVYAAVSEPLIGALTAVNMYNAAGKRAAEKAKGPGTFEKYFLDEMYTISAEDVAGNPMEMVEE
;
A
#
# COMPACT_ATOMS: atom_id res chain seq x y z
N MET A 1 -13.33 16.49 7.80
CA MET A 1 -13.80 15.14 8.20
C MET A 1 -13.20 14.86 9.56
N ASP A 2 -14.01 14.65 10.56
CA ASP A 2 -13.57 14.23 11.88
C ASP A 2 -13.34 12.71 11.95
N LEU A 3 -12.90 12.19 13.09
CA LEU A 3 -12.53 10.78 13.23
C LEU A 3 -13.74 9.83 13.09
N GLU A 4 -14.93 10.26 13.50
CA GLU A 4 -16.15 9.48 13.38
C GLU A 4 -16.64 9.40 11.93
N GLU A 5 -16.58 10.51 11.22
CA GLU A 5 -16.84 10.54 9.77
C GLU A 5 -15.87 9.62 9.01
N ILE A 6 -14.58 9.63 9.38
CA ILE A 6 -13.57 8.75 8.80
C ILE A 6 -13.91 7.26 9.07
N ARG A 7 -14.32 6.90 10.31
CA ARG A 7 -14.76 5.54 10.64
C ARG A 7 -15.93 5.09 9.77
N ASN A 8 -16.90 5.96 9.58
CA ASN A 8 -18.06 5.67 8.75
C ASN A 8 -17.67 5.43 7.28
N GLU A 9 -16.72 6.20 6.73
CA GLU A 9 -16.23 6.00 5.38
C GLU A 9 -15.39 4.72 5.25
N VAL A 10 -14.57 4.35 6.26
CA VAL A 10 -13.86 3.07 6.33
C VAL A 10 -14.85 1.90 6.28
N LYS A 11 -15.92 1.96 7.10
CA LYS A 11 -16.98 0.95 7.08
C LYS A 11 -17.59 0.79 5.70
N LYS A 12 -18.01 1.89 5.08
CA LYS A 12 -18.59 1.90 3.73
C LYS A 12 -17.62 1.32 2.67
N ALA A 13 -16.32 1.61 2.79
CA ALA A 13 -15.32 1.08 1.87
C ALA A 13 -15.23 -0.46 1.93
N VAL A 14 -15.26 -1.05 3.14
CA VAL A 14 -15.27 -2.51 3.33
C VAL A 14 -16.55 -3.12 2.74
N GLU A 15 -17.71 -2.57 3.06
CA GLU A 15 -19.00 -3.04 2.54
C GLU A 15 -19.03 -2.98 1.02
N LYS A 16 -18.64 -1.85 0.44
CA LYS A 16 -18.64 -1.63 -1.01
C LYS A 16 -17.67 -2.56 -1.75
N ALA A 17 -16.46 -2.80 -1.20
CA ALA A 17 -15.52 -3.73 -1.81
C ALA A 17 -16.10 -5.16 -1.88
N ARG A 18 -16.73 -5.63 -0.80
CA ARG A 18 -17.37 -6.95 -0.75
C ARG A 18 -18.60 -7.06 -1.66
N GLU A 19 -19.37 -5.99 -1.79
CA GLU A 19 -20.54 -5.94 -2.67
C GLU A 19 -20.15 -5.94 -4.15
N THR A 20 -19.16 -5.14 -4.52
CA THR A 20 -18.81 -4.88 -5.94
C THR A 20 -17.72 -5.79 -6.48
N CYS A 21 -16.93 -6.44 -5.59
CA CYS A 21 -15.81 -7.31 -5.94
C CYS A 21 -14.90 -6.70 -7.03
N PRO A 22 -14.28 -5.51 -6.78
CA PRO A 22 -13.56 -4.78 -7.81
C PRO A 22 -12.39 -5.57 -8.37
N LEU A 23 -12.22 -5.53 -9.70
CA LEU A 23 -11.06 -6.12 -10.38
C LEU A 23 -9.82 -5.27 -10.11
N VAL A 24 -8.85 -5.85 -9.42
CA VAL A 24 -7.60 -5.19 -9.01
C VAL A 24 -6.40 -6.02 -9.44
N PRO A 25 -5.93 -5.82 -10.67
CA PRO A 25 -4.73 -6.50 -11.15
C PRO A 25 -3.48 -6.04 -10.41
N SER A 26 -2.47 -6.89 -10.42
CA SER A 26 -1.19 -6.63 -9.73
C SER A 26 0.00 -7.03 -10.60
N ILE A 27 0.97 -6.14 -10.71
CA ILE A 27 2.34 -6.48 -11.07
C ILE A 27 3.12 -6.51 -9.76
N THR A 28 3.44 -7.69 -9.28
CA THR A 28 4.09 -7.88 -7.97
C THR A 28 5.28 -8.81 -8.06
N ASN A 29 6.08 -8.85 -7.00
CA ASN A 29 7.25 -9.69 -6.99
C ASN A 29 6.90 -11.19 -6.88
N THR A 30 7.72 -12.03 -7.52
CA THR A 30 7.47 -13.46 -7.67
C THR A 30 7.50 -14.24 -6.35
N VAL A 31 8.11 -13.68 -5.31
CA VAL A 31 8.22 -14.33 -3.99
C VAL A 31 6.88 -14.27 -3.23
N THR A 32 6.09 -13.21 -3.45
CA THR A 32 4.92 -12.89 -2.64
C THR A 32 3.60 -12.94 -3.40
N ILE A 33 3.64 -13.32 -4.67
CA ILE A 33 2.50 -13.26 -5.60
C ILE A 33 1.27 -14.01 -5.07
N ASN A 34 1.44 -15.18 -4.47
CA ASN A 34 0.34 -15.96 -3.93
C ASN A 34 -0.35 -15.26 -2.75
N LEU A 35 0.45 -14.73 -1.80
CA LEU A 35 -0.09 -14.03 -0.64
C LEU A 35 -0.79 -12.72 -1.05
N VAL A 36 -0.24 -11.99 -2.04
CA VAL A 36 -0.88 -10.78 -2.58
C VAL A 36 -2.25 -11.11 -3.16
N ALA A 37 -2.34 -12.14 -4.03
CA ALA A 37 -3.60 -12.56 -4.63
C ALA A 37 -4.63 -12.98 -3.57
N ASN A 38 -4.22 -13.84 -2.62
CA ASN A 38 -5.11 -14.33 -1.57
C ASN A 38 -5.59 -13.22 -0.64
N ALA A 39 -4.74 -12.25 -0.30
CA ALA A 39 -5.13 -11.11 0.52
C ALA A 39 -6.12 -10.19 -0.20
N GLN A 40 -5.95 -9.94 -1.51
CA GLN A 40 -6.92 -9.20 -2.32
C GLN A 40 -8.28 -9.92 -2.35
N LEU A 41 -8.30 -11.24 -2.56
CA LEU A 41 -9.53 -12.03 -2.55
C LEU A 41 -10.20 -12.03 -1.16
N ALA A 42 -9.43 -12.22 -0.09
CA ALA A 42 -9.94 -12.22 1.27
C ALA A 42 -10.51 -10.87 1.69
N SER A 43 -9.99 -9.75 1.16
CA SER A 43 -10.49 -8.40 1.46
C SER A 43 -11.72 -7.98 0.63
N GLY A 44 -12.20 -8.83 -0.29
CA GLY A 44 -13.39 -8.59 -1.09
C GLY A 44 -13.11 -8.13 -2.52
N GLY A 45 -11.85 -8.14 -2.99
CA GLY A 45 -11.48 -7.82 -4.36
C GLY A 45 -11.43 -9.04 -5.29
N SER A 46 -11.20 -8.80 -6.57
CA SER A 46 -10.89 -9.78 -7.60
C SER A 46 -9.45 -9.56 -8.08
N ALA A 47 -8.58 -10.57 -7.93
CA ALA A 47 -7.16 -10.47 -8.23
C ALA A 47 -6.84 -11.02 -9.63
N ALA A 48 -5.91 -10.36 -10.33
CA ALA A 48 -5.27 -10.86 -11.53
C ALA A 48 -3.77 -10.53 -11.48
N MET A 49 -2.91 -11.49 -11.86
CA MET A 49 -1.47 -11.27 -11.87
C MET A 49 -1.00 -11.00 -13.30
N VAL A 50 -0.24 -9.92 -13.47
CA VAL A 50 0.15 -9.38 -14.77
C VAL A 50 1.67 -9.36 -14.89
N TYR A 51 2.18 -9.73 -16.06
CA TYR A 51 3.61 -9.76 -16.36
C TYR A 51 3.96 -9.05 -17.66
N LEU A 52 3.12 -9.18 -18.69
CA LEU A 52 3.41 -8.74 -20.04
C LEU A 52 2.92 -7.31 -20.30
N PRO A 53 3.60 -6.55 -21.18
CA PRO A 53 3.25 -5.16 -21.45
C PRO A 53 1.84 -4.96 -22.00
N ASP A 54 1.42 -5.80 -22.96
CA ASP A 54 0.09 -5.76 -23.57
C ASP A 54 -1.01 -6.17 -22.59
N GLU A 55 -0.73 -7.13 -21.71
CA GLU A 55 -1.64 -7.49 -20.61
C GLU A 55 -1.83 -6.33 -19.66
N GLY A 56 -0.73 -5.65 -19.25
CA GLY A 56 -0.78 -4.51 -18.36
C GLY A 56 -1.58 -3.34 -18.92
N GLU A 57 -1.41 -3.03 -20.21
CA GLU A 57 -2.20 -2.00 -20.89
C GLU A 57 -3.67 -2.41 -21.02
N GLY A 58 -3.93 -3.62 -21.49
CA GLY A 58 -5.30 -4.09 -21.75
C GLY A 58 -6.14 -4.16 -20.47
N ILE A 59 -5.62 -4.78 -19.41
CA ILE A 59 -6.34 -4.91 -18.16
C ILE A 59 -6.38 -3.59 -17.39
N GLY A 60 -5.36 -2.73 -17.55
CA GLY A 60 -5.32 -1.37 -16.99
C GLY A 60 -6.46 -0.49 -17.48
N ALA A 61 -6.96 -0.70 -18.70
CA ALA A 61 -8.09 0.03 -19.24
C ALA A 61 -9.43 -0.31 -18.57
N ILE A 62 -9.60 -1.54 -18.11
CA ILE A 62 -10.89 -2.08 -17.61
C ILE A 62 -10.95 -2.30 -16.10
N CYS A 63 -9.82 -2.35 -15.40
CA CYS A 63 -9.76 -2.56 -13.96
C CYS A 63 -10.41 -1.39 -13.18
N GLN A 64 -10.71 -1.62 -11.89
CA GLN A 64 -11.19 -0.58 -10.97
C GLN A 64 -10.05 0.11 -10.23
N ALA A 65 -8.95 -0.61 -9.95
CA ALA A 65 -7.68 -0.08 -9.46
C ALA A 65 -6.55 -1.03 -9.86
N PHE A 66 -5.30 -0.63 -9.62
CA PHE A 66 -4.13 -1.45 -9.97
C PHE A 66 -3.06 -1.40 -8.86
N TYR A 67 -2.30 -2.48 -8.70
CA TYR A 67 -1.18 -2.53 -7.76
C TYR A 67 0.15 -2.80 -8.48
N ILE A 68 1.15 -1.96 -8.22
CA ILE A 68 2.52 -2.12 -8.73
C ILE A 68 3.49 -2.19 -7.54
N ASN A 69 4.19 -3.32 -7.44
CA ASN A 69 5.23 -3.58 -6.44
C ASN A 69 6.59 -3.68 -7.11
N MET A 70 7.57 -2.92 -6.61
CA MET A 70 8.91 -2.81 -7.16
C MET A 70 9.89 -3.85 -6.61
N GLY A 71 9.42 -4.95 -6.06
CA GLY A 71 10.26 -6.01 -5.45
C GLY A 71 11.19 -6.70 -6.45
N THR A 72 11.00 -7.97 -6.73
CA THR A 72 11.80 -8.73 -7.69
C THR A 72 11.48 -8.30 -9.13
N LEU A 73 12.31 -7.42 -9.70
CA LEU A 73 12.12 -6.95 -11.07
C LEU A 73 12.62 -7.99 -12.08
N LEU A 74 11.78 -8.29 -13.07
CA LEU A 74 12.14 -9.06 -14.25
C LEU A 74 12.52 -8.10 -15.39
N PRO A 75 13.38 -8.51 -16.35
CA PRO A 75 13.76 -7.65 -17.47
C PRO A 75 12.58 -7.08 -18.26
N VAL A 76 11.51 -7.85 -18.44
CA VAL A 76 10.28 -7.43 -19.12
C VAL A 76 9.60 -6.23 -18.45
N TYR A 77 9.80 -6.04 -17.15
CA TYR A 77 9.21 -4.92 -16.41
C TYR A 77 9.76 -3.56 -16.81
N ALA A 78 10.92 -3.51 -17.49
CA ALA A 78 11.41 -2.28 -18.11
C ALA A 78 10.40 -1.70 -19.13
N GLU A 79 9.61 -2.55 -19.75
CA GLU A 79 8.56 -2.17 -20.70
C GLU A 79 7.17 -2.21 -20.05
N THR A 80 6.86 -3.27 -19.32
CA THR A 80 5.52 -3.48 -18.73
C THR A 80 5.11 -2.35 -17.79
N LEU A 81 5.98 -1.96 -16.86
CA LEU A 81 5.61 -0.99 -15.82
C LEU A 81 5.31 0.40 -16.38
N PRO A 82 6.14 1.02 -17.25
CA PRO A 82 5.83 2.32 -17.82
C PRO A 82 4.58 2.31 -18.72
N ARG A 83 4.39 1.27 -19.51
CA ARG A 83 3.21 1.13 -20.38
C ARG A 83 1.94 1.02 -19.55
N THR A 84 1.95 0.17 -18.52
CA THR A 84 0.82 0.02 -17.59
C THR A 84 0.51 1.35 -16.89
N ALA A 85 1.50 2.06 -16.33
CA ALA A 85 1.28 3.32 -15.63
C ALA A 85 0.67 4.39 -16.57
N ARG A 86 1.15 4.49 -17.81
CA ARG A 86 0.55 5.39 -18.81
C ARG A 86 -0.89 5.01 -19.17
N ALA A 87 -1.20 3.71 -19.31
CA ALA A 87 -2.57 3.26 -19.55
C ALA A 87 -3.51 3.59 -18.38
N LEU A 88 -3.06 3.39 -17.14
CA LEU A 88 -3.81 3.74 -15.94
C LEU A 88 -4.10 5.24 -15.88
N GLN A 89 -3.12 6.09 -16.18
CA GLN A 89 -3.29 7.54 -16.25
C GLN A 89 -4.28 7.93 -17.36
N ALA A 90 -4.13 7.37 -18.56
CA ALA A 90 -5.01 7.67 -19.71
C ALA A 90 -6.48 7.29 -19.44
N HIS A 91 -6.72 6.25 -18.65
CA HIS A 91 -8.04 5.77 -18.29
C HIS A 91 -8.52 6.24 -16.91
N HIS A 92 -7.78 7.17 -16.26
CA HIS A 92 -8.10 7.71 -14.93
C HIS A 92 -8.33 6.62 -13.87
N LYS A 93 -7.52 5.56 -13.91
CA LYS A 93 -7.60 4.44 -12.97
C LYS A 93 -6.71 4.71 -11.76
N PRO A 94 -7.22 4.60 -10.53
CA PRO A 94 -6.39 4.69 -9.35
C PRO A 94 -5.40 3.51 -9.31
N TRP A 95 -4.19 3.78 -8.83
CA TRP A 95 -3.21 2.73 -8.64
C TRP A 95 -2.31 2.98 -7.44
N VAL A 96 -1.78 1.90 -6.89
CA VAL A 96 -0.94 1.88 -5.70
C VAL A 96 0.48 1.49 -6.07
N LEU A 97 1.44 2.30 -5.63
CA LEU A 97 2.87 2.01 -5.74
C LEU A 97 3.43 1.52 -4.40
N ASP A 98 4.14 0.40 -4.45
CA ASP A 98 4.96 -0.09 -3.35
C ASP A 98 6.44 -0.09 -3.79
N PRO A 99 7.27 0.90 -3.36
CA PRO A 99 8.63 1.11 -3.86
C PRO A 99 9.66 0.17 -3.22
N VAL A 100 9.29 -1.09 -3.03
CA VAL A 100 10.13 -2.13 -2.41
C VAL A 100 11.54 -2.13 -2.96
N GLY A 101 12.52 -2.05 -2.06
CA GLY A 101 13.92 -2.14 -2.40
C GLY A 101 14.46 -0.91 -3.13
N ILE A 102 13.84 0.26 -2.93
CA ILE A 102 14.36 1.53 -3.44
C ILE A 102 15.84 1.69 -3.08
N GLY A 103 16.64 2.20 -4.02
CA GLY A 103 18.10 2.28 -3.89
C GLY A 103 18.85 1.03 -4.38
N LEU A 104 18.17 -0.09 -4.64
CA LEU A 104 18.78 -1.30 -5.18
C LEU A 104 18.69 -1.34 -6.72
N GLY A 105 19.85 -1.27 -7.37
CA GLY A 105 19.98 -1.48 -8.82
C GLY A 105 19.48 -0.35 -9.74
N GLY A 106 19.99 -0.30 -10.94
CA GLY A 106 19.73 0.78 -11.91
C GLY A 106 18.31 0.79 -12.47
N LEU A 107 17.78 -0.38 -12.86
CA LEU A 107 16.45 -0.48 -13.47
C LEU A 107 15.36 0.04 -12.53
N ARG A 108 15.37 -0.37 -11.25
CA ARG A 108 14.41 0.11 -10.24
C ARG A 108 14.44 1.62 -10.10
N THR A 109 15.65 2.19 -10.03
CA THR A 109 15.83 3.64 -9.92
C THR A 109 15.28 4.38 -11.14
N VAL A 110 15.50 3.87 -12.35
CA VAL A 110 14.97 4.46 -13.60
C VAL A 110 13.45 4.44 -13.60
N LEU A 111 12.85 3.28 -13.31
CA LEU A 111 11.39 3.11 -13.29
C LEU A 111 10.71 3.98 -12.22
N LEU A 112 11.27 4.01 -11.00
CA LEU A 112 10.73 4.86 -9.94
C LEU A 112 10.82 6.36 -10.27
N LYS A 113 11.86 6.80 -11.01
CA LYS A 113 11.93 8.19 -11.51
C LYS A 113 10.88 8.46 -12.58
N GLU A 114 10.63 7.50 -13.47
CA GLU A 114 9.63 7.64 -14.55
C GLU A 114 8.20 7.75 -13.97
N PHE A 115 7.89 7.05 -12.89
CA PHE A 115 6.58 7.17 -12.22
C PHE A 115 6.27 8.55 -11.64
N ARG A 116 7.26 9.43 -11.54
CA ARG A 116 7.01 10.84 -11.19
C ARG A 116 6.17 11.56 -12.25
N GLU A 117 6.27 11.15 -13.53
CA GLU A 117 5.50 11.72 -14.65
C GLU A 117 4.10 11.08 -14.79
N THR A 118 3.92 9.89 -14.23
CA THR A 118 2.64 9.17 -14.17
C THR A 118 2.35 8.76 -12.73
N PRO A 119 2.12 9.73 -11.82
CA PRO A 119 2.12 9.45 -10.38
C PRO A 119 1.01 8.48 -9.96
N PRO A 120 1.27 7.64 -8.94
CA PRO A 120 0.24 6.79 -8.33
C PRO A 120 -0.80 7.61 -7.58
N THR A 121 -1.95 6.99 -7.32
CA THR A 121 -2.96 7.55 -6.44
C THR A 121 -2.61 7.36 -4.96
N ILE A 122 -1.95 6.25 -4.65
CA ILE A 122 -1.49 5.93 -3.30
C ILE A 122 -0.07 5.38 -3.37
N VAL A 123 0.80 5.82 -2.47
CA VAL A 123 2.09 5.18 -2.19
C VAL A 123 2.00 4.45 -0.86
N ARG A 124 2.47 3.23 -0.83
CA ARG A 124 2.60 2.44 0.39
C ARG A 124 4.05 1.95 0.55
N GLY A 125 4.64 2.06 1.72
CA GLY A 125 5.99 1.58 1.99
C GLY A 125 6.31 1.60 3.49
N ASN A 126 7.52 1.16 3.86
CA ASN A 126 8.07 1.43 5.18
C ASN A 126 8.70 2.83 5.24
N ALA A 127 9.13 3.28 6.42
CA ALA A 127 9.68 4.63 6.61
C ALA A 127 10.84 4.94 5.65
N SER A 128 11.82 4.04 5.52
CA SER A 128 12.98 4.26 4.64
C SER A 128 12.60 4.27 3.15
N GLU A 129 11.61 3.47 2.73
CA GLU A 129 11.12 3.47 1.34
C GLU A 129 10.41 4.79 1.00
N ILE A 130 9.59 5.31 1.91
CA ILE A 130 8.88 6.58 1.72
C ILE A 130 9.85 7.75 1.70
N ILE A 131 10.80 7.84 2.64
CA ILE A 131 11.85 8.84 2.65
C ILE A 131 12.71 8.74 1.37
N GLY A 132 13.07 7.52 0.98
CA GLY A 132 13.84 7.26 -0.22
C GLY A 132 13.14 7.73 -1.50
N LEU A 133 11.82 7.50 -1.61
CA LEU A 133 11.04 7.92 -2.77
C LEU A 133 10.90 9.45 -2.82
N ALA A 134 10.62 10.11 -1.70
CA ALA A 134 10.57 11.57 -1.62
C ALA A 134 11.89 12.20 -2.07
N ASN A 135 13.03 11.69 -1.57
CA ASN A 135 14.35 12.12 -2.00
C ASN A 135 14.60 11.88 -3.50
N LEU A 136 14.22 10.70 -4.03
CA LEU A 136 14.40 10.35 -5.44
C LEU A 136 13.60 11.27 -6.38
N TRP A 137 12.44 11.73 -5.93
CA TRP A 137 11.59 12.67 -6.66
C TRP A 137 11.91 14.15 -6.40
N GLY A 138 12.93 14.43 -5.56
CA GLY A 138 13.35 15.80 -5.22
C GLY A 138 12.34 16.56 -4.38
N LEU A 139 11.55 15.86 -3.58
CA LEU A 139 10.58 16.42 -2.65
C LEU A 139 11.21 16.61 -1.24
N ASP A 140 10.55 17.40 -0.40
CA ASP A 140 10.99 17.55 0.98
C ASP A 140 10.78 16.23 1.75
N ALA A 141 11.86 15.66 2.23
CA ALA A 141 11.88 14.44 3.02
C ALA A 141 12.08 14.69 4.52
N GLY A 142 12.10 15.95 4.95
CA GLY A 142 12.32 16.32 6.36
C GLY A 142 13.74 16.06 6.89
N ILE A 143 14.62 15.45 6.08
CA ILE A 143 16.00 15.14 6.47
C ILE A 143 16.93 16.15 5.81
N LYS A 144 17.60 17.00 6.58
CA LYS A 144 18.71 17.82 6.07
C LYS A 144 19.84 16.89 5.66
N LYS A 145 20.24 16.95 4.39
CA LYS A 145 21.44 16.27 3.87
C LYS A 145 22.67 16.84 4.59
N GLU A 146 23.09 16.28 5.71
CA GLU A 146 24.45 16.39 6.18
C GLU A 146 25.20 15.11 5.79
N GLY A 147 26.13 15.24 4.83
CA GLY A 147 27.24 14.35 4.56
C GLY A 147 26.90 12.88 4.28
N GLY A 148 26.93 12.53 3.01
CA GLY A 148 26.80 11.19 2.46
C GLY A 148 27.29 10.03 3.32
N ARG A 149 26.36 9.32 3.91
CA ARG A 149 26.43 7.88 4.22
C ARG A 149 25.02 7.33 4.21
N GLY A 150 24.89 6.16 3.57
CA GLY A 150 23.62 5.50 3.32
C GLY A 150 22.87 5.10 4.58
N VAL A 151 21.63 4.83 4.35
CA VAL A 151 20.56 4.19 5.10
C VAL A 151 21.07 3.27 6.22
N ASP A 152 21.43 3.85 7.37
CA ASP A 152 21.79 3.15 8.60
C ASP A 152 21.22 3.88 9.84
N SER A 153 20.05 4.45 9.70
CA SER A 153 19.23 4.82 10.85
C SER A 153 17.97 3.94 10.81
N VAL A 154 17.57 3.45 11.95
CA VAL A 154 16.26 2.83 12.14
C VAL A 154 15.25 3.96 11.97
N ASP A 155 14.90 4.28 10.72
CA ASP A 155 13.92 5.29 10.41
C ASP A 155 12.59 4.89 11.06
N THR A 156 12.14 5.69 12.01
CA THR A 156 10.84 5.47 12.64
C THR A 156 9.73 5.95 11.71
N VAL A 157 8.54 5.44 11.90
CA VAL A 157 7.36 5.90 11.14
C VAL A 157 7.17 7.42 11.28
N ASP A 158 7.40 7.95 12.48
CA ASP A 158 7.26 9.37 12.75
C ASP A 158 8.31 10.23 11.99
N SER A 159 9.52 9.72 11.79
CA SER A 159 10.54 10.41 10.98
C SER A 159 10.18 10.51 9.51
N ALA A 160 9.29 9.64 9.02
CA ALA A 160 8.81 9.64 7.64
C ALA A 160 7.61 10.58 7.40
N ILE A 161 7.00 11.17 8.42
CA ILE A 161 5.83 12.05 8.27
C ILE A 161 6.07 13.19 7.29
N PRO A 162 7.17 13.96 7.34
CA PRO A 162 7.41 15.03 6.36
C PRO A 162 7.47 14.52 4.92
N ALA A 163 8.20 13.42 4.70
CA ALA A 163 8.30 12.78 3.39
C ALA A 163 6.93 12.28 2.90
N ALA A 164 6.16 11.62 3.77
CA ALA A 164 4.84 11.13 3.46
C ALA A 164 3.86 12.25 3.08
N LYS A 165 3.83 13.35 3.85
CA LYS A 165 3.02 14.54 3.55
C LYS A 165 3.42 15.17 2.22
N SER A 166 4.72 15.30 1.96
CA SER A 166 5.24 15.88 0.73
C SER A 166 4.89 15.03 -0.50
N LEU A 167 5.03 13.70 -0.40
CA LEU A 167 4.60 12.76 -1.44
C LEU A 167 3.09 12.82 -1.67
N ALA A 168 2.28 12.73 -0.61
CA ALA A 168 0.82 12.76 -0.71
C ALA A 168 0.32 14.04 -1.39
N SER A 169 0.91 15.19 -1.03
CA SER A 169 0.60 16.48 -1.66
C SER A 169 1.00 16.50 -3.14
N PHE A 170 2.17 15.95 -3.49
CA PHE A 170 2.64 15.91 -4.86
C PHE A 170 1.76 15.03 -5.77
N ILE A 171 1.38 13.83 -5.29
CA ILE A 171 0.55 12.90 -6.06
C ILE A 171 -0.96 13.25 -6.01
N HIS A 172 -1.35 14.25 -5.23
CA HIS A 172 -2.76 14.58 -4.95
C HIS A 172 -3.56 13.36 -4.47
N GLY A 173 -2.95 12.57 -3.59
CA GLY A 173 -3.46 11.28 -3.15
C GLY A 173 -3.14 10.98 -1.69
N ALA A 174 -2.76 9.75 -1.39
CA ALA A 174 -2.43 9.34 -0.02
C ALA A 174 -1.13 8.55 0.07
N VAL A 175 -0.53 8.57 1.26
CA VAL A 175 0.65 7.77 1.59
C VAL A 175 0.38 6.98 2.86
N ALA A 176 0.64 5.66 2.82
CA ALA A 176 0.63 4.78 3.99
C ALA A 176 2.06 4.35 4.34
N VAL A 177 2.47 4.61 5.57
CA VAL A 177 3.78 4.22 6.10
C VAL A 177 3.58 3.13 7.13
N SER A 178 4.12 1.95 6.83
CA SER A 178 4.02 0.78 7.72
C SER A 178 5.16 0.74 8.73
N GLY A 179 4.83 0.36 9.97
CA GLY A 179 5.79 0.15 11.05
C GLY A 179 5.17 -0.50 12.26
N GLU A 180 5.67 -0.21 13.45
CA GLU A 180 5.07 -0.66 14.71
C GLU A 180 3.71 0.01 14.95
N LYS A 181 3.59 1.25 14.54
CA LYS A 181 2.36 2.04 14.46
C LYS A 181 2.31 2.62 13.07
N ASP A 182 1.31 2.24 12.32
CA ASP A 182 1.19 2.72 10.93
C ASP A 182 0.68 4.15 10.90
N ILE A 183 1.07 4.91 9.89
CA ILE A 183 0.44 6.20 9.57
C ILE A 183 -0.10 6.23 8.16
N VAL A 184 -1.17 7.00 7.97
CA VAL A 184 -1.74 7.33 6.66
C VAL A 184 -1.96 8.83 6.57
N THR A 185 -1.56 9.45 5.46
CA THR A 185 -1.70 10.89 5.24
C THR A 185 -2.15 11.22 3.82
N ASP A 186 -2.91 12.31 3.68
CA ASP A 186 -3.23 12.96 2.40
C ASP A 186 -2.41 14.25 2.16
N GLY A 187 -1.40 14.48 2.99
CA GLY A 187 -0.61 15.71 3.00
C GLY A 187 -1.09 16.75 4.00
N ASN A 188 -2.39 16.77 4.32
CA ASN A 188 -2.98 17.69 5.30
C ASN A 188 -3.25 17.02 6.65
N ARG A 189 -3.88 15.84 6.61
CA ARG A 189 -4.22 15.03 7.77
C ARG A 189 -3.19 13.92 7.94
N VAL A 190 -2.86 13.60 9.17
CA VAL A 190 -2.06 12.41 9.52
C VAL A 190 -2.88 11.58 10.49
N ILE A 191 -3.15 10.32 10.13
CA ILE A 191 -3.90 9.39 10.96
C ILE A 191 -2.96 8.25 11.34
N ARG A 192 -2.87 7.96 12.64
CA ARG A 192 -2.12 6.83 13.17
C ARG A 192 -3.09 5.68 13.45
N SER A 193 -2.73 4.49 12.99
CA SER A 193 -3.47 3.25 13.22
C SER A 193 -2.64 2.30 14.07
N PHE A 194 -3.30 1.58 14.97
CA PHE A 194 -2.67 0.70 15.95
C PHE A 194 -3.16 -0.74 15.79
N GLY A 195 -2.31 -1.70 16.13
CA GLY A 195 -2.69 -3.12 16.10
C GLY A 195 -1.67 -3.97 15.38
N GLY A 196 -2.15 -4.92 14.60
CA GLY A 196 -1.27 -5.85 13.90
C GLY A 196 -0.60 -6.87 14.82
N SER A 197 0.50 -7.42 14.36
CA SER A 197 1.30 -8.38 15.10
C SER A 197 2.75 -8.38 14.66
N ILE A 198 3.67 -8.61 15.58
CA ILE A 198 5.09 -8.86 15.28
C ILE A 198 5.27 -10.07 14.34
N LEU A 199 4.32 -10.99 14.28
CA LEU A 199 4.37 -12.15 13.37
C LEU A 199 4.33 -11.75 11.89
N PHE A 200 3.86 -10.57 11.54
CA PHE A 200 4.00 -10.04 10.18
C PHE A 200 5.46 -9.96 9.72
N THR A 201 6.41 -9.72 10.63
CA THR A 201 7.85 -9.71 10.31
C THR A 201 8.42 -11.10 10.01
N LYS A 202 7.65 -12.16 10.29
CA LYS A 202 8.04 -13.58 10.10
C LYS A 202 7.33 -14.23 8.92
N VAL A 203 6.47 -13.48 8.22
CA VAL A 203 5.77 -13.92 7.00
C VAL A 203 6.22 -13.04 5.84
N THR A 204 6.94 -13.64 4.89
CA THR A 204 7.42 -12.89 3.72
C THR A 204 6.24 -12.42 2.88
N GLY A 205 6.26 -11.16 2.47
CA GLY A 205 5.19 -10.58 1.65
C GLY A 205 4.04 -9.93 2.43
N SER A 206 4.06 -9.93 3.77
CA SER A 206 3.04 -9.23 4.55
C SER A 206 2.88 -7.77 4.14
N GLY A 207 4.00 -7.06 3.93
CA GLY A 207 3.95 -5.69 3.41
C GLY A 207 3.43 -5.63 1.97
N CYS A 208 3.94 -6.48 1.07
CA CYS A 208 3.50 -6.49 -0.33
C CYS A 208 1.99 -6.80 -0.47
N SER A 209 1.47 -7.71 0.36
CA SER A 209 0.04 -8.02 0.33
C SER A 209 -0.83 -6.88 0.87
N LEU A 210 -0.33 -6.09 1.83
CA LEU A 210 -1.00 -4.84 2.24
C LEU A 210 -1.14 -3.86 1.06
N GLY A 211 -0.11 -3.74 0.19
CA GLY A 211 -0.20 -2.94 -1.03
C GLY A 211 -1.32 -3.40 -1.97
N GLY A 212 -1.45 -4.71 -2.17
CA GLY A 212 -2.54 -5.30 -2.95
C GLY A 212 -3.92 -4.99 -2.36
N VAL A 213 -4.09 -5.11 -1.04
CA VAL A 213 -5.34 -4.78 -0.34
C VAL A 213 -5.62 -3.27 -0.36
N THR A 214 -4.57 -2.44 -0.29
CA THR A 214 -4.72 -0.98 -0.47
C THR A 214 -5.33 -0.65 -1.82
N ALA A 215 -4.95 -1.37 -2.88
CA ALA A 215 -5.53 -1.17 -4.20
C ALA A 215 -7.01 -1.64 -4.27
N VAL A 216 -7.42 -2.68 -3.52
CA VAL A 216 -8.83 -3.08 -3.43
C VAL A 216 -9.68 -1.93 -2.88
N TYR A 217 -9.23 -1.28 -1.81
CA TYR A 217 -9.98 -0.17 -1.22
C TYR A 217 -9.83 1.15 -1.98
N ALA A 218 -8.70 1.36 -2.69
CA ALA A 218 -8.56 2.49 -3.63
C ALA A 218 -9.55 2.45 -4.80
N ALA A 219 -10.03 1.24 -5.16
CA ALA A 219 -11.04 1.05 -6.20
C ALA A 219 -12.43 1.58 -5.82
N VAL A 220 -12.72 1.73 -4.53
CA VAL A 220 -14.09 1.96 -4.02
C VAL A 220 -14.23 3.17 -3.12
N SER A 221 -13.13 3.87 -2.81
CA SER A 221 -13.12 5.03 -1.90
C SER A 221 -12.07 6.06 -2.27
N GLU A 222 -12.15 7.25 -1.66
CA GLU A 222 -11.12 8.28 -1.74
C GLU A 222 -9.76 7.75 -1.24
N PRO A 223 -8.63 8.26 -1.74
CA PRO A 223 -7.29 7.70 -1.48
C PRO A 223 -6.93 7.56 0.01
N LEU A 224 -7.20 8.58 0.83
CA LEU A 224 -6.95 8.52 2.28
C LEU A 224 -7.74 7.39 2.94
N ILE A 225 -9.03 7.30 2.62
CA ILE A 225 -9.93 6.27 3.17
C ILE A 225 -9.50 4.88 2.69
N GLY A 226 -9.17 4.73 1.40
CA GLY A 226 -8.71 3.45 0.85
C GLY A 226 -7.44 2.94 1.54
N ALA A 227 -6.45 3.81 1.68
CA ALA A 227 -5.21 3.46 2.37
C ALA A 227 -5.45 3.12 3.86
N LEU A 228 -6.24 3.93 4.56
CA LEU A 228 -6.56 3.72 5.98
C LEU A 228 -7.39 2.44 6.20
N THR A 229 -8.35 2.15 5.31
CA THR A 229 -9.16 0.92 5.38
C THR A 229 -8.27 -0.32 5.28
N ALA A 230 -7.31 -0.33 4.34
CA ALA A 230 -6.37 -1.44 4.20
C ALA A 230 -5.50 -1.63 5.45
N VAL A 231 -4.97 -0.54 6.01
CA VAL A 231 -4.15 -0.56 7.23
C VAL A 231 -4.98 -1.06 8.41
N ASN A 232 -6.19 -0.54 8.61
CA ASN A 232 -7.08 -0.98 9.70
C ASN A 232 -7.50 -2.45 9.56
N MET A 233 -7.78 -2.91 8.32
CA MET A 233 -8.05 -4.33 8.04
C MET A 233 -6.88 -5.20 8.48
N TYR A 234 -5.65 -4.84 8.10
CA TYR A 234 -4.44 -5.57 8.47
C TYR A 234 -4.21 -5.59 9.97
N ASN A 235 -4.35 -4.44 10.63
CA ASN A 235 -4.13 -4.31 12.06
C ASN A 235 -5.16 -5.12 12.87
N ALA A 236 -6.42 -5.03 12.53
CA ALA A 236 -7.49 -5.76 13.21
C ALA A 236 -7.40 -7.27 12.95
N ALA A 237 -7.27 -7.70 11.69
CA ALA A 237 -7.15 -9.11 11.33
C ALA A 237 -5.84 -9.72 11.87
N GLY A 238 -4.73 -9.00 11.78
CA GLY A 238 -3.44 -9.45 12.29
C GLY A 238 -3.42 -9.66 13.80
N LYS A 239 -4.06 -8.77 14.57
CA LYS A 239 -4.24 -8.92 16.00
C LYS A 239 -5.03 -10.20 16.32
N ARG A 240 -6.19 -10.41 15.68
CA ARG A 240 -7.04 -11.59 15.88
C ARG A 240 -6.35 -12.89 15.48
N ALA A 241 -5.60 -12.87 14.37
CA ALA A 241 -4.84 -14.03 13.91
C ALA A 241 -3.73 -14.42 14.92
N ALA A 242 -3.05 -13.43 15.49
CA ALA A 242 -1.99 -13.66 16.46
C ALA A 242 -2.46 -14.35 17.74
N GLU A 243 -3.70 -14.06 18.18
CA GLU A 243 -4.31 -14.71 19.35
C GLU A 243 -4.53 -16.21 19.15
N LYS A 244 -4.68 -16.66 17.90
CA LYS A 244 -4.94 -18.06 17.52
C LYS A 244 -3.67 -18.79 17.05
N ALA A 245 -2.67 -18.04 16.60
CA ALA A 245 -1.48 -18.59 15.96
C ALA A 245 -0.48 -19.19 16.94
N LYS A 246 0.13 -20.33 16.56
CA LYS A 246 1.25 -20.94 17.28
C LYS A 246 2.63 -20.54 16.70
N GLY A 247 2.64 -19.87 15.54
CA GLY A 247 3.82 -19.45 14.81
C GLY A 247 3.48 -18.88 13.45
N PRO A 248 4.48 -18.49 12.62
CA PRO A 248 4.23 -17.77 11.37
C PRO A 248 3.35 -18.54 10.36
N GLY A 249 3.48 -19.86 10.26
CA GLY A 249 2.68 -20.64 9.32
C GLY A 249 1.20 -20.69 9.66
N THR A 250 0.85 -20.85 10.97
CA THR A 250 -0.55 -20.77 11.40
C THR A 250 -1.05 -19.34 11.43
N PHE A 251 -0.17 -18.36 11.70
CA PHE A 251 -0.51 -16.94 11.63
C PHE A 251 -0.98 -16.53 10.24
N GLU A 252 -0.24 -16.89 9.18
CA GLU A 252 -0.62 -16.58 7.80
C GLU A 252 -2.00 -17.13 7.43
N LYS A 253 -2.29 -18.38 7.83
CA LYS A 253 -3.60 -18.99 7.60
C LYS A 253 -4.73 -18.25 8.33
N TYR A 254 -4.56 -18.05 9.63
CA TYR A 254 -5.56 -17.34 10.43
C TYR A 254 -5.71 -15.89 9.99
N PHE A 255 -4.65 -15.26 9.52
CA PHE A 255 -4.71 -13.89 9.02
C PHE A 255 -5.61 -13.77 7.78
N LEU A 256 -5.51 -14.68 6.81
CA LEU A 256 -6.41 -14.71 5.66
C LEU A 256 -7.86 -15.02 6.06
N ASP A 257 -8.05 -15.96 6.99
CA ASP A 257 -9.38 -16.29 7.54
C ASP A 257 -10.01 -15.07 8.25
N GLU A 258 -9.22 -14.36 9.08
CA GLU A 258 -9.69 -13.16 9.76
C GLU A 258 -10.01 -12.02 8.78
N MET A 259 -9.18 -11.78 7.76
CA MET A 259 -9.49 -10.79 6.73
C MET A 259 -10.81 -11.07 6.02
N TYR A 260 -11.11 -12.33 5.77
CA TYR A 260 -12.35 -12.74 5.12
C TYR A 260 -13.57 -12.57 6.03
N THR A 261 -13.43 -12.91 7.32
CA THR A 261 -14.57 -13.00 8.26
C THR A 261 -14.80 -11.71 9.06
N ILE A 262 -13.81 -10.82 9.19
CA ILE A 262 -13.93 -9.59 9.99
C ILE A 262 -15.07 -8.69 9.46
N SER A 263 -15.86 -8.12 10.37
CA SER A 263 -16.93 -7.21 9.97
C SER A 263 -16.41 -5.83 9.56
N ALA A 264 -17.21 -5.10 8.80
CA ALA A 264 -16.88 -3.72 8.42
C ALA A 264 -16.83 -2.80 9.66
N GLU A 265 -17.67 -3.06 10.66
CA GLU A 265 -17.66 -2.39 11.95
C GLU A 265 -16.35 -2.60 12.71
N ASP A 266 -15.82 -3.82 12.71
CA ASP A 266 -14.58 -4.14 13.40
C ASP A 266 -13.37 -3.46 12.74
N VAL A 267 -13.35 -3.38 11.40
CA VAL A 267 -12.32 -2.66 10.66
C VAL A 267 -12.38 -1.15 10.95
N ALA A 268 -13.58 -0.58 10.91
CA ALA A 268 -13.81 0.83 11.23
C ALA A 268 -13.51 1.13 12.72
N GLY A 269 -13.79 0.18 13.60
CA GLY A 269 -13.54 0.25 15.04
C GLY A 269 -12.06 0.06 15.44
N ASN A 270 -11.18 -0.29 14.49
CA ASN A 270 -9.77 -0.44 14.82
C ASN A 270 -9.23 0.84 15.50
N PRO A 271 -8.39 0.72 16.56
CA PRO A 271 -7.84 1.88 17.24
C PRO A 271 -7.05 2.78 16.30
N MET A 272 -7.41 4.05 16.24
CA MET A 272 -6.72 5.07 15.45
C MET A 272 -6.90 6.46 16.08
N GLU A 273 -5.97 7.36 15.78
CA GLU A 273 -5.98 8.75 16.25
C GLU A 273 -5.54 9.72 15.14
N MET A 274 -6.01 10.96 15.22
CA MET A 274 -5.44 12.08 14.45
C MET A 274 -4.15 12.50 15.12
N VAL A 275 -3.08 12.65 14.35
CA VAL A 275 -1.81 13.19 14.84
C VAL A 275 -1.91 14.71 14.77
N GLU A 276 -1.88 15.37 15.93
CA GLU A 276 -1.80 16.83 16.01
C GLU A 276 -0.37 17.29 15.67
N GLU A 277 -0.26 18.39 14.92
CA GLU A 277 1.03 19.02 14.57
C GLU A 277 1.61 19.84 15.70
#